data_f9f9e42e6bafcffcdb91c3816db3764f
#
_entry.id   f9f9e42e6bafcffcdb91c3816db3764f
#
_cell.length_a   1.000
_cell.length_b   1.000
_cell.length_c   1.000
_cell.angle_alpha   90.00
_cell.angle_beta   90.00
_cell.angle_gamma   90.00
#
_symmetry.space_group_name_H-M   'P 1'
#
loop_
_entity.id
_entity.type
_entity.pdbx_description
1 polymer ?
#
loop_
_entity_poly.entity_id
_entity_poly.type
_entity_poly.pdbx_seq_one_letter_code
_entity_poly.pdbx_strand_id
1 'polypeptide(L)'
;MSMADASESPGVKPLSFMEKLSPVVSTYQPQTSAAKSIASSDPSLVIIASWTDARDVHIAKYIAKYQQYYPAARILLIQSTSKLFLSPSTVGPAVRPAVSVIRAAVNSKSSSDSSAEILLHIFSNGGSSSMAELYKEYAATATAGEAAQIPLHITIFDSSPSIFRIERAMAFLSVGLSPIQRMLAAPFFYLLASAYAALIFLGIWEDMQVVWGDRHNDPETVLEKRRTYIYGDTDKLVGAIDVEAHAEKAEKAGFTVRRERFRGSEHVSHARKDEMRYWDIVRGTWDGKSFGK
;
A
#
# COMPACT_ATOMS: atom_id res chain seq x y z
N MET A 1 20.76 -17.60 5.15
CA MET A 1 20.08 -18.25 6.30
C MET A 1 18.59 -18.17 6.02
N SER A 2 17.98 -19.30 5.67
CA SER A 2 16.57 -19.45 5.31
C SER A 2 15.67 -18.87 6.41
N MET A 3 14.54 -18.20 6.02
CA MET A 3 13.47 -17.87 6.97
C MET A 3 13.06 -19.18 7.67
N ALA A 4 13.56 -19.39 8.89
CA ALA A 4 13.19 -20.52 9.70
C ALA A 4 11.68 -20.42 9.99
N ASP A 5 11.00 -21.52 9.73
CA ASP A 5 9.64 -21.79 10.13
C ASP A 5 9.47 -21.42 11.62
N ALA A 6 8.84 -20.24 11.87
CA ALA A 6 8.34 -19.98 13.19
C ALA A 6 7.21 -20.99 13.42
N SER A 7 7.48 -22.01 14.22
CA SER A 7 6.55 -23.05 14.64
C SER A 7 5.24 -22.38 15.06
N GLU A 8 4.21 -22.56 14.25
CA GLU A 8 2.84 -22.15 14.58
C GLU A 8 2.41 -22.85 15.86
N SER A 9 2.26 -22.10 16.94
CA SER A 9 1.50 -22.55 18.09
C SER A 9 0.06 -22.80 17.62
N PRO A 10 -0.51 -23.99 17.81
CA PRO A 10 -1.85 -24.30 17.32
C PRO A 10 -2.88 -23.37 17.97
N GLY A 11 -3.51 -22.49 17.20
CA GLY A 11 -4.73 -21.79 17.58
C GLY A 11 -4.75 -20.26 17.60
N VAL A 12 -3.63 -19.54 17.51
CA VAL A 12 -3.64 -18.08 17.53
C VAL A 12 -3.74 -17.53 16.09
N LYS A 13 -4.79 -16.74 15.80
CA LYS A 13 -4.91 -16.08 14.48
C LYS A 13 -3.78 -15.07 14.30
N PRO A 14 -3.14 -15.02 13.12
CA PRO A 14 -1.92 -14.21 12.89
C PRO A 14 -2.02 -12.71 13.23
N LEU A 15 -3.22 -12.12 13.09
CA LEU A 15 -3.47 -10.70 13.38
C LEU A 15 -4.34 -10.48 14.63
N SER A 16 -4.46 -11.48 15.53
CA SER A 16 -5.32 -11.37 16.73
C SER A 16 -4.84 -10.32 17.74
N PHE A 17 -3.59 -9.85 17.63
CA PHE A 17 -3.02 -8.79 18.46
C PHE A 17 -3.43 -7.38 17.98
N MET A 18 -4.09 -7.27 16.83
CA MET A 18 -4.60 -6.00 16.30
C MET A 18 -6.06 -5.78 16.70
N GLU A 19 -6.38 -4.56 17.09
CA GLU A 19 -7.75 -4.11 17.31
C GLU A 19 -8.44 -3.89 15.95
N LYS A 20 -9.59 -4.52 15.73
CA LYS A 20 -10.40 -4.32 14.52
C LYS A 20 -11.32 -3.12 14.66
N LEU A 21 -11.20 -2.17 13.72
CA LEU A 21 -12.07 -1.00 13.61
C LEU A 21 -13.18 -1.19 12.55
N SER A 22 -12.92 -2.05 11.55
CA SER A 22 -13.88 -2.48 10.54
C SER A 22 -13.46 -3.84 9.97
N PRO A 23 -14.22 -4.44 9.05
CA PRO A 23 -13.80 -5.68 8.40
C PRO A 23 -12.43 -5.60 7.70
N VAL A 24 -12.00 -4.39 7.29
CA VAL A 24 -10.77 -4.18 6.54
C VAL A 24 -9.78 -3.20 7.18
N VAL A 25 -10.14 -2.60 8.31
CA VAL A 25 -9.24 -1.67 9.03
C VAL A 25 -8.95 -2.22 10.42
N SER A 26 -7.67 -2.33 10.75
CA SER A 26 -7.21 -2.77 12.07
C SER A 26 -6.06 -1.89 12.54
N THR A 27 -5.89 -1.73 13.84
CA THR A 27 -4.81 -0.93 14.44
C THR A 27 -4.06 -1.72 15.50
N TYR A 28 -2.77 -1.47 15.61
CA TYR A 28 -1.92 -1.95 16.70
C TYR A 28 -1.35 -0.74 17.44
N GLN A 29 -1.53 -0.73 18.75
CA GLN A 29 -0.94 0.27 19.64
C GLN A 29 0.22 -0.38 20.42
N PRO A 30 1.46 0.15 20.34
CA PRO A 30 2.57 -0.38 21.13
C PRO A 30 2.32 -0.20 22.63
N GLN A 31 2.88 -1.09 23.45
CA GLN A 31 2.79 -0.96 24.90
C GLN A 31 3.52 0.29 25.39
N THR A 32 3.04 0.92 26.46
CA THR A 32 3.51 2.21 26.99
C THR A 32 5.02 2.23 27.35
N SER A 33 5.59 1.07 27.68
CA SER A 33 7.03 0.93 27.94
C SER A 33 7.90 1.14 26.68
N ALA A 34 7.43 0.68 25.53
CA ALA A 34 8.10 0.89 24.25
C ALA A 34 7.94 2.34 23.74
N ALA A 35 6.79 2.97 24.02
CA ALA A 35 6.51 4.35 23.64
C ALA A 35 7.45 5.40 24.27
N LYS A 36 8.12 5.08 25.38
CA LYS A 36 9.09 5.97 26.04
C LYS A 36 10.46 6.03 25.35
N SER A 37 10.73 5.16 24.38
CA SER A 37 12.02 5.07 23.68
C SER A 37 11.95 5.52 22.21
N ILE A 38 10.96 6.36 21.83
CA ILE A 38 10.91 6.89 20.46
C ILE A 38 12.15 7.75 20.25
N ALA A 39 13.06 7.29 19.39
CA ALA A 39 14.03 8.20 18.80
C ALA A 39 13.23 9.28 18.06
N SER A 40 13.59 10.54 18.21
CA SER A 40 12.88 11.68 17.59
C SER A 40 12.78 11.57 16.07
N SER A 41 13.50 10.63 15.47
CA SER A 41 13.57 10.35 14.03
C SER A 41 12.68 9.22 13.54
N ASP A 42 12.08 8.40 14.43
CA ASP A 42 11.26 7.24 14.02
C ASP A 42 9.82 7.64 13.67
N PRO A 43 9.13 6.90 12.76
CA PRO A 43 7.73 7.16 12.49
C PRO A 43 6.88 6.94 13.74
N SER A 44 5.93 7.84 13.97
CA SER A 44 4.92 7.68 15.01
C SER A 44 3.79 6.73 14.55
N LEU A 45 3.54 6.70 13.24
CA LEU A 45 2.53 5.86 12.60
C LEU A 45 3.08 5.20 11.34
N VAL A 46 2.92 3.89 11.24
CA VAL A 46 3.13 3.12 10.00
C VAL A 46 1.76 2.70 9.47
N ILE A 47 1.44 3.10 8.25
CA ILE A 47 0.22 2.69 7.55
C ILE A 47 0.60 1.63 6.52
N ILE A 48 -0.02 0.45 6.62
CA ILE A 48 0.15 -0.65 5.68
C ILE A 48 -1.16 -0.82 4.91
N ALA A 49 -1.15 -0.48 3.62
CA ALA A 49 -2.24 -0.75 2.71
C ALA A 49 -1.91 -2.02 1.91
N SER A 50 -2.56 -3.14 2.24
CA SER A 50 -2.18 -4.45 1.73
C SER A 50 -2.59 -4.67 0.27
N TRP A 51 -1.97 -5.66 -0.37
CA TRP A 51 -2.44 -6.16 -1.68
C TRP A 51 -3.79 -6.86 -1.55
N THR A 52 -4.48 -7.01 -2.67
CA THR A 52 -5.80 -7.63 -2.75
C THR A 52 -5.77 -9.08 -2.26
N ASP A 53 -6.70 -9.44 -1.37
CA ASP A 53 -6.83 -10.77 -0.74
C ASP A 53 -5.54 -11.28 -0.07
N ALA A 54 -4.76 -10.35 0.48
CA ALA A 54 -3.56 -10.68 1.24
C ALA A 54 -3.89 -11.59 2.44
N ARG A 55 -3.19 -12.72 2.54
CA ARG A 55 -3.38 -13.64 3.67
C ARG A 55 -2.76 -13.03 4.94
N ASP A 56 -3.49 -13.13 6.06
CA ASP A 56 -3.07 -12.59 7.36
C ASP A 56 -1.66 -13.03 7.77
N VAL A 57 -1.27 -14.28 7.49
CA VAL A 57 0.07 -14.82 7.77
C VAL A 57 1.19 -14.09 7.02
N HIS A 58 0.90 -13.56 5.84
CA HIS A 58 1.87 -12.78 5.07
C HIS A 58 1.94 -11.33 5.55
N ILE A 59 0.80 -10.72 5.83
CA ILE A 59 0.72 -9.37 6.41
C ILE A 59 1.44 -9.32 7.76
N ALA A 60 1.23 -10.34 8.61
CA ALA A 60 1.86 -10.42 9.93
C ALA A 60 3.39 -10.38 9.87
N LYS A 61 4.02 -10.92 8.80
CA LYS A 61 5.47 -10.86 8.61
C LYS A 61 5.97 -9.41 8.41
N TYR A 62 5.26 -8.61 7.62
CA TYR A 62 5.57 -7.19 7.44
C TYR A 62 5.36 -6.41 8.74
N ILE A 63 4.25 -6.67 9.45
CA ILE A 63 3.97 -6.03 10.74
C ILE A 63 5.08 -6.34 11.75
N ALA A 64 5.48 -7.61 11.88
CA ALA A 64 6.55 -8.02 12.79
C ALA A 64 7.89 -7.30 12.49
N LYS A 65 8.20 -7.08 11.20
CA LYS A 65 9.39 -6.30 10.81
C LYS A 65 9.26 -4.84 11.19
N TYR A 66 8.10 -4.22 10.99
CA TYR A 66 7.87 -2.85 11.43
C TYR A 66 7.96 -2.71 12.95
N GLN A 67 7.41 -3.66 13.71
CA GLN A 67 7.55 -3.69 15.16
C GLN A 67 9.02 -3.86 15.62
N GLN A 68 9.82 -4.62 14.85
CA GLN A 68 11.25 -4.78 15.11
C GLN A 68 12.04 -3.48 14.86
N TYR A 69 11.77 -2.77 13.76
CA TYR A 69 12.50 -1.56 13.37
C TYR A 69 11.99 -0.31 14.07
N TYR A 70 10.69 -0.23 14.33
CA TYR A 70 10.02 0.91 14.92
C TYR A 70 9.09 0.47 16.05
N PRO A 71 9.66 -0.03 17.17
CA PRO A 71 8.89 -0.68 18.25
C PRO A 71 7.88 0.24 18.94
N ALA A 72 8.07 1.54 18.83
CA ALA A 72 7.19 2.55 19.41
C ALA A 72 6.14 3.08 18.41
N ALA A 73 6.23 2.69 17.13
CA ALA A 73 5.27 3.13 16.11
C ALA A 73 3.91 2.45 16.27
N ARG A 74 2.85 3.22 16.18
CA ARG A 74 1.51 2.68 15.95
C ARG A 74 1.43 2.08 14.55
N ILE A 75 0.71 0.97 14.36
CA ILE A 75 0.52 0.38 13.04
C ILE A 75 -0.97 0.42 12.69
N LEU A 76 -1.29 0.96 11.52
CA LEU A 76 -2.61 0.99 10.92
C LEU A 76 -2.58 0.08 9.69
N LEU A 77 -3.37 -0.99 9.71
CA LEU A 77 -3.53 -1.91 8.60
C LEU A 77 -4.83 -1.64 7.87
N ILE A 78 -4.75 -1.49 6.55
CA ILE A 78 -5.89 -1.38 5.65
C ILE A 78 -5.80 -2.55 4.67
N GLN A 79 -6.72 -3.50 4.77
CA GLN A 79 -6.77 -4.68 3.92
C GLN A 79 -7.60 -4.41 2.67
N SER A 80 -7.08 -4.80 1.50
CA SER A 80 -7.83 -4.81 0.25
C SER A 80 -8.38 -6.21 -0.02
N THR A 81 -9.60 -6.27 -0.54
CA THR A 81 -10.23 -7.53 -0.96
C THR A 81 -10.69 -7.43 -2.41
N SER A 82 -10.80 -8.56 -3.11
CA SER A 82 -11.33 -8.61 -4.48
C SER A 82 -12.71 -7.94 -4.56
N LYS A 83 -13.56 -8.13 -3.55
CA LYS A 83 -14.88 -7.50 -3.49
C LYS A 83 -14.80 -5.96 -3.51
N LEU A 84 -13.90 -5.39 -2.71
CA LEU A 84 -13.69 -3.93 -2.67
C LEU A 84 -13.03 -3.45 -3.97
N PHE A 85 -11.97 -4.11 -4.41
CA PHE A 85 -11.22 -3.72 -5.61
C PHE A 85 -12.09 -3.69 -6.87
N LEU A 86 -13.01 -4.66 -7.00
CA LEU A 86 -13.97 -4.73 -8.12
C LEU A 86 -15.23 -3.88 -7.91
N SER A 87 -15.37 -3.18 -6.78
CA SER A 87 -16.51 -2.32 -6.46
C SER A 87 -16.02 -0.97 -5.94
N PRO A 88 -15.44 -0.10 -6.79
CA PRO A 88 -14.73 1.13 -6.39
C PRO A 88 -15.51 2.03 -5.44
N SER A 89 -16.83 2.18 -5.63
CA SER A 89 -17.69 3.02 -4.79
C SER A 89 -17.79 2.56 -3.33
N THR A 90 -17.42 1.31 -3.03
CA THR A 90 -17.49 0.74 -1.68
C THR A 90 -16.18 0.90 -0.90
N VAL A 91 -15.08 1.24 -1.56
CA VAL A 91 -13.75 1.35 -0.93
C VAL A 91 -13.72 2.50 0.09
N GLY A 92 -14.16 3.70 -0.28
CA GLY A 92 -14.16 4.88 0.59
C GLY A 92 -14.86 4.60 1.93
N PRO A 93 -16.14 4.21 1.96
CA PRO A 93 -16.85 3.85 3.20
C PRO A 93 -16.13 2.78 4.03
N ALA A 94 -15.50 1.79 3.38
CA ALA A 94 -14.81 0.69 4.08
C ALA A 94 -13.51 1.15 4.78
N VAL A 95 -12.78 2.11 4.19
CA VAL A 95 -11.51 2.63 4.76
C VAL A 95 -11.69 3.84 5.67
N ARG A 96 -12.86 4.49 5.67
CA ARG A 96 -13.17 5.67 6.51
C ARG A 96 -12.78 5.53 7.98
N PRO A 97 -12.94 4.36 8.67
CA PRO A 97 -12.50 4.20 10.05
C PRO A 97 -11.01 4.47 10.29
N ALA A 98 -10.16 4.41 9.25
CA ALA A 98 -8.75 4.73 9.35
C ALA A 98 -8.49 6.23 9.60
N VAL A 99 -9.41 7.11 9.20
CA VAL A 99 -9.27 8.57 9.36
C VAL A 99 -9.08 8.97 10.82
N SER A 100 -9.89 8.42 11.73
CA SER A 100 -9.80 8.74 13.17
C SER A 100 -8.45 8.35 13.76
N VAL A 101 -7.87 7.23 13.30
CA VAL A 101 -6.55 6.77 13.75
C VAL A 101 -5.45 7.73 13.30
N ILE A 102 -5.51 8.19 12.04
CA ILE A 102 -4.52 9.13 11.51
C ILE A 102 -4.61 10.47 12.22
N ARG A 103 -5.82 11.02 12.41
CA ARG A 103 -6.01 12.28 13.14
C ARG A 103 -5.55 12.20 14.59
N ALA A 104 -5.85 11.09 15.29
CA ALA A 104 -5.40 10.88 16.66
C ALA A 104 -3.87 10.79 16.79
N ALA A 105 -3.18 10.21 15.80
CA ALA A 105 -1.72 10.11 15.81
C ALA A 105 -1.04 11.49 15.68
N VAL A 106 -1.66 12.41 14.91
CA VAL A 106 -1.15 13.78 14.68
C VAL A 106 -1.42 14.70 15.85
N ASN A 107 -2.62 14.64 16.42
CA ASN A 107 -3.04 15.51 17.54
C ASN A 107 -2.27 15.22 18.85
N SER A 108 -1.59 14.08 18.94
CA SER A 108 -0.80 13.72 20.12
C SER A 108 0.51 14.50 20.26
N LYS A 109 0.93 15.23 19.22
CA LYS A 109 2.14 16.07 19.24
C LYS A 109 1.81 17.45 18.69
N SER A 110 1.91 18.46 19.56
CA SER A 110 1.95 19.86 19.13
C SER A 110 3.37 20.17 18.63
N SER A 111 3.71 19.85 17.40
CA SER A 111 5.02 20.17 16.86
C SER A 111 4.93 21.16 15.71
N SER A 112 5.62 22.27 15.89
CA SER A 112 6.02 23.24 14.86
C SER A 112 7.09 22.65 13.91
N ASP A 113 7.37 21.35 13.98
CA ASP A 113 8.45 20.71 13.25
C ASP A 113 7.93 20.12 11.92
N SER A 114 8.55 20.49 10.81
CA SER A 114 8.26 20.04 9.44
C SER A 114 8.77 18.62 9.14
N SER A 115 8.95 17.78 10.16
CA SER A 115 9.36 16.39 9.97
C SER A 115 8.16 15.49 9.66
N ALA A 116 8.31 14.58 8.69
CA ALA A 116 7.30 13.56 8.43
C ALA A 116 7.21 12.60 9.61
N GLU A 117 5.99 12.29 10.07
CA GLU A 117 5.75 11.35 11.17
C GLU A 117 5.09 10.05 10.73
N ILE A 118 4.62 9.99 9.49
CA ILE A 118 3.87 8.87 8.93
C ILE A 118 4.72 8.19 7.86
N LEU A 119 4.88 6.87 7.99
CA LEU A 119 5.40 6.01 6.94
C LEU A 119 4.25 5.24 6.32
N LEU A 120 4.03 5.44 5.03
CA LEU A 120 2.97 4.81 4.26
C LEU A 120 3.57 3.73 3.36
N HIS A 121 3.10 2.49 3.47
CA HIS A 121 3.51 1.36 2.65
C HIS A 121 2.32 0.81 1.88
N ILE A 122 2.32 1.02 0.57
CA ILE A 122 1.24 0.69 -0.36
C ILE A 122 1.65 -0.53 -1.17
N PHE A 123 0.88 -1.60 -1.08
CA PHE A 123 1.14 -2.84 -1.80
C PHE A 123 0.12 -3.05 -2.91
N SER A 124 0.59 -3.20 -4.13
CA SER A 124 -0.23 -3.51 -5.30
C SER A 124 -1.32 -2.46 -5.59
N ASN A 125 -2.06 -2.65 -6.65
CA ASN A 125 -3.22 -1.81 -6.96
C ASN A 125 -4.32 -1.88 -5.88
N GLY A 126 -4.40 -2.96 -5.12
CA GLY A 126 -5.33 -3.07 -3.99
C GLY A 126 -5.02 -2.08 -2.87
N GLY A 127 -3.74 -1.95 -2.48
CA GLY A 127 -3.30 -0.93 -1.54
C GLY A 127 -3.43 0.48 -2.12
N SER A 128 -3.09 0.65 -3.41
CA SER A 128 -3.23 1.93 -4.12
C SER A 128 -4.67 2.42 -4.11
N SER A 129 -5.64 1.58 -4.46
CA SER A 129 -7.07 1.93 -4.43
C SER A 129 -7.53 2.33 -3.03
N SER A 130 -7.13 1.57 -2.01
CA SER A 130 -7.50 1.84 -0.61
C SER A 130 -6.98 3.18 -0.13
N MET A 131 -5.72 3.50 -0.44
CA MET A 131 -5.12 4.78 -0.05
C MET A 131 -5.65 5.96 -0.86
N ALA A 132 -5.87 5.80 -2.16
CA ALA A 132 -6.47 6.85 -2.99
C ALA A 132 -7.87 7.24 -2.49
N GLU A 133 -8.69 6.28 -2.10
CA GLU A 133 -9.99 6.56 -1.50
C GLU A 133 -9.88 7.09 -0.05
N LEU A 134 -8.85 6.67 0.71
CA LEU A 134 -8.61 7.21 2.04
C LEU A 134 -8.24 8.69 2.01
N TYR A 135 -7.45 9.16 1.05
CA TYR A 135 -7.18 10.60 0.88
C TYR A 135 -8.49 11.39 0.70
N LYS A 136 -9.39 10.87 -0.13
CA LYS A 136 -10.71 11.48 -0.36
C LYS A 136 -11.57 11.50 0.91
N GLU A 137 -11.64 10.38 1.63
CA GLU A 137 -12.38 10.27 2.89
C GLU A 137 -11.80 11.20 3.98
N TYR A 138 -10.46 11.30 4.04
CA TYR A 138 -9.78 12.19 4.97
C TYR A 138 -10.16 13.64 4.71
N ALA A 139 -10.15 14.08 3.45
CA ALA A 139 -10.56 15.42 3.06
C ALA A 139 -12.05 15.66 3.33
N ALA A 140 -12.92 14.72 2.92
CA ALA A 140 -14.38 14.86 3.03
C ALA A 140 -14.90 14.88 4.48
N THR A 141 -14.13 14.35 5.41
CA THR A 141 -14.49 14.32 6.85
C THR A 141 -13.78 15.39 7.67
N ALA A 142 -13.02 16.30 7.04
CA ALA A 142 -12.38 17.41 7.74
C ALA A 142 -13.44 18.40 8.26
N THR A 143 -13.34 18.74 9.55
CA THR A 143 -14.15 19.76 10.19
C THR A 143 -13.46 21.12 10.12
N ALA A 144 -14.15 22.18 10.49
CA ALA A 144 -13.57 23.53 10.48
C ALA A 144 -12.29 23.59 11.35
N GLY A 145 -11.18 23.99 10.74
CA GLY A 145 -9.86 24.06 11.40
C GLY A 145 -9.02 22.80 11.30
N GLU A 146 -9.55 21.69 10.77
CA GLU A 146 -8.76 20.48 10.49
C GLU A 146 -8.15 20.49 9.08
N ALA A 147 -6.97 19.89 8.93
CA ALA A 147 -6.35 19.72 7.62
C ALA A 147 -7.16 18.75 6.75
N ALA A 148 -7.35 19.09 5.49
CA ALA A 148 -7.98 18.23 4.48
C ALA A 148 -7.02 17.19 3.90
N GLN A 149 -5.71 17.41 4.01
CA GLN A 149 -4.68 16.48 3.56
C GLN A 149 -4.17 15.62 4.72
N ILE A 150 -3.85 14.35 4.45
CA ILE A 150 -3.07 13.54 5.38
C ILE A 150 -1.75 14.26 5.64
N PRO A 151 -1.30 14.37 6.91
CA PRO A 151 -0.09 15.10 7.25
C PRO A 151 1.13 14.65 6.48
N LEU A 152 2.18 15.47 6.49
CA LEU A 152 3.43 15.19 5.78
C LEU A 152 3.91 13.76 6.05
N HIS A 153 4.03 12.97 5.01
CA HIS A 153 4.37 11.56 5.10
C HIS A 153 5.48 11.15 4.11
N ILE A 154 5.93 9.92 4.25
CA ILE A 154 6.89 9.27 3.35
C ILE A 154 6.23 8.01 2.81
N THR A 155 6.29 7.77 1.51
CA THR A 155 5.58 6.67 0.85
C THR A 155 6.52 5.64 0.24
N ILE A 156 6.14 4.37 0.40
CA ILE A 156 6.72 3.24 -0.33
C ILE A 156 5.61 2.61 -1.15
N PHE A 157 5.81 2.53 -2.45
CA PHE A 157 4.98 1.77 -3.37
C PHE A 157 5.67 0.44 -3.68
N ASP A 158 5.07 -0.67 -3.30
CA ASP A 158 5.54 -2.03 -3.59
C ASP A 158 4.64 -2.65 -4.65
N SER A 159 5.17 -2.95 -5.83
CA SER A 159 4.41 -3.50 -6.96
C SER A 159 3.16 -2.65 -7.29
N SER A 160 3.30 -1.33 -7.33
CA SER A 160 2.19 -0.37 -7.45
C SER A 160 2.69 0.99 -7.96
N PRO A 161 1.79 1.78 -8.60
CA PRO A 161 0.54 1.39 -9.23
C PRO A 161 0.74 0.93 -10.68
N SER A 162 -0.33 0.43 -11.30
CA SER A 162 -0.39 0.16 -12.75
C SER A 162 -1.69 0.68 -13.34
N ILE A 163 -1.85 0.55 -14.66
CA ILE A 163 -3.07 0.85 -15.40
C ILE A 163 -3.76 -0.45 -15.83
N PHE A 164 -5.04 -0.37 -16.22
CA PHE A 164 -5.76 -1.52 -16.74
C PHE A 164 -5.13 -2.00 -18.06
N ARG A 165 -4.90 -3.31 -18.13
CA ARG A 165 -4.51 -4.03 -19.34
C ARG A 165 -5.19 -5.40 -19.34
N ILE A 166 -5.67 -5.86 -20.51
CA ILE A 166 -6.39 -7.14 -20.62
C ILE A 166 -5.53 -8.30 -20.08
N GLU A 167 -4.25 -8.36 -20.46
CA GLU A 167 -3.34 -9.43 -20.00
C GLU A 167 -3.12 -9.41 -18.49
N ARG A 168 -3.12 -8.24 -17.85
CA ARG A 168 -3.01 -8.09 -16.40
C ARG A 168 -4.30 -8.50 -15.70
N ALA A 169 -5.44 -8.10 -16.24
CA ALA A 169 -6.74 -8.52 -15.76
C ALA A 169 -6.91 -10.04 -15.84
N MET A 170 -6.49 -10.67 -16.96
CA MET A 170 -6.47 -12.11 -17.11
C MET A 170 -5.58 -12.79 -16.06
N ALA A 171 -4.39 -12.26 -15.83
CA ALA A 171 -3.48 -12.77 -14.80
C ALA A 171 -4.11 -12.66 -13.40
N PHE A 172 -4.69 -11.49 -13.05
CA PHE A 172 -5.36 -11.26 -11.78
C PHE A 172 -6.55 -12.19 -11.54
N LEU A 173 -7.48 -12.29 -12.51
CA LEU A 173 -8.67 -13.15 -12.42
C LEU A 173 -8.31 -14.64 -12.36
N SER A 174 -7.11 -15.00 -12.79
CA SER A 174 -6.62 -16.38 -12.78
C SER A 174 -5.85 -16.75 -11.50
N VAL A 175 -5.66 -15.81 -10.57
CA VAL A 175 -4.95 -16.10 -9.30
C VAL A 175 -5.70 -17.17 -8.51
N GLY A 176 -4.96 -18.19 -8.05
CA GLY A 176 -5.52 -19.30 -7.25
C GLY A 176 -6.25 -20.38 -8.06
N LEU A 177 -6.48 -20.21 -9.38
CA LEU A 177 -7.10 -21.23 -10.22
C LEU A 177 -6.10 -22.32 -10.64
N SER A 178 -6.54 -23.56 -10.63
CA SER A 178 -5.80 -24.67 -11.25
C SER A 178 -5.67 -24.48 -12.77
N PRO A 179 -4.71 -25.16 -13.45
CA PRO A 179 -4.54 -25.06 -14.90
C PRO A 179 -5.84 -25.33 -15.70
N ILE A 180 -6.61 -26.33 -15.29
CA ILE A 180 -7.87 -26.71 -15.95
C ILE A 180 -8.94 -25.62 -15.72
N GLN A 181 -9.10 -25.13 -14.49
CA GLN A 181 -10.04 -24.04 -14.17
C GLN A 181 -9.68 -22.78 -14.95
N ARG A 182 -8.39 -22.44 -15.04
CA ARG A 182 -7.91 -21.29 -15.81
C ARG A 182 -8.24 -21.42 -17.28
N MET A 183 -8.01 -22.59 -17.88
CA MET A 183 -8.33 -22.85 -19.28
C MET A 183 -9.84 -22.71 -19.55
N LEU A 184 -10.70 -23.26 -18.69
CA LEU A 184 -12.15 -23.19 -18.83
C LEU A 184 -12.70 -21.77 -18.59
N ALA A 185 -12.14 -21.02 -17.65
CA ALA A 185 -12.58 -19.66 -17.32
C ALA A 185 -12.03 -18.59 -18.29
N ALA A 186 -10.92 -18.88 -18.98
CA ALA A 186 -10.23 -17.90 -19.84
C ALA A 186 -11.12 -17.20 -20.86
N PRO A 187 -12.01 -17.89 -21.65
CA PRO A 187 -12.88 -17.20 -22.60
C PRO A 187 -13.82 -16.20 -21.94
N PHE A 188 -14.36 -16.55 -20.78
CA PHE A 188 -15.26 -15.67 -20.02
C PHE A 188 -14.50 -14.47 -19.44
N PHE A 189 -13.33 -14.68 -18.85
CA PHE A 189 -12.50 -13.59 -18.32
C PHE A 189 -12.03 -12.65 -19.43
N TYR A 190 -11.66 -13.22 -20.59
CA TYR A 190 -11.27 -12.41 -21.74
C TYR A 190 -12.42 -11.54 -22.25
N LEU A 191 -13.65 -12.11 -22.32
CA LEU A 191 -14.84 -11.36 -22.69
C LEU A 191 -15.09 -10.19 -21.73
N LEU A 192 -15.04 -10.45 -20.41
CA LEU A 192 -15.22 -9.41 -19.39
C LEU A 192 -14.15 -8.31 -19.48
N ALA A 193 -12.89 -8.71 -19.58
CA ALA A 193 -11.78 -7.76 -19.66
C ALA A 193 -11.85 -6.92 -20.95
N SER A 194 -12.25 -7.55 -22.09
CA SER A 194 -12.43 -6.84 -23.36
C SER A 194 -13.63 -5.90 -23.34
N ALA A 195 -14.74 -6.30 -22.72
CA ALA A 195 -15.89 -5.44 -22.53
C ALA A 195 -15.54 -4.21 -21.67
N TYR A 196 -14.82 -4.41 -20.57
CA TYR A 196 -14.33 -3.31 -19.73
C TYR A 196 -13.38 -2.37 -20.50
N ALA A 197 -12.44 -2.95 -21.27
CA ALA A 197 -11.56 -2.17 -22.14
C ALA A 197 -12.32 -1.33 -23.17
N ALA A 198 -13.36 -1.92 -23.79
CA ALA A 198 -14.20 -1.22 -24.75
C ALA A 198 -14.98 -0.06 -24.11
N LEU A 199 -15.51 -0.24 -22.89
CA LEU A 199 -16.22 0.81 -22.17
C LEU A 199 -15.27 1.98 -21.79
N ILE A 200 -14.03 1.68 -21.42
CA ILE A 200 -12.99 2.70 -21.19
C ILE A 200 -12.66 3.42 -22.51
N PHE A 201 -12.42 2.68 -23.58
CA PHE A 201 -12.09 3.25 -24.89
C PHE A 201 -13.18 4.17 -25.43
N LEU A 202 -14.46 3.83 -25.20
CA LEU A 202 -15.62 4.65 -25.58
C LEU A 202 -15.87 5.84 -24.63
N GLY A 203 -15.08 6.00 -23.56
CA GLY A 203 -15.25 7.05 -22.57
C GLY A 203 -16.53 6.90 -21.72
N ILE A 204 -17.14 5.70 -21.70
CA ILE A 204 -18.32 5.40 -20.88
C ILE A 204 -17.92 5.15 -19.42
N TRP A 205 -16.77 4.50 -19.24
CA TRP A 205 -16.17 4.24 -17.92
C TRP A 205 -14.75 4.79 -17.85
N GLU A 206 -14.32 5.14 -16.65
CA GLU A 206 -12.93 5.51 -16.37
C GLU A 206 -12.11 4.26 -16.01
N ASP A 207 -10.83 4.27 -16.37
CA ASP A 207 -9.89 3.31 -15.79
C ASP A 207 -9.63 3.70 -14.33
N MET A 208 -10.27 3.00 -13.41
CA MET A 208 -10.13 3.29 -11.98
C MET A 208 -8.69 3.15 -11.47
N GLN A 209 -7.87 2.32 -12.12
CA GLN A 209 -6.44 2.21 -11.74
C GLN A 209 -5.68 3.50 -12.10
N VAL A 210 -6.02 4.12 -13.23
CA VAL A 210 -5.51 5.44 -13.62
C VAL A 210 -5.99 6.50 -12.64
N VAL A 211 -7.29 6.54 -12.33
CA VAL A 211 -7.88 7.49 -11.37
C VAL A 211 -7.20 7.41 -10.01
N TRP A 212 -6.97 6.20 -9.48
CA TRP A 212 -6.26 6.02 -8.21
C TRP A 212 -4.79 6.41 -8.31
N GLY A 213 -4.12 6.02 -9.41
CA GLY A 213 -2.72 6.39 -9.66
C GLY A 213 -2.52 7.90 -9.75
N ASP A 214 -3.36 8.59 -10.52
CA ASP A 214 -3.28 10.03 -10.69
C ASP A 214 -3.53 10.79 -9.38
N ARG A 215 -4.42 10.28 -8.49
CA ARG A 215 -4.62 10.85 -7.15
C ARG A 215 -3.38 10.77 -6.27
N HIS A 216 -2.56 9.72 -6.41
CA HIS A 216 -1.27 9.65 -5.72
C HIS A 216 -0.25 10.67 -6.24
N ASN A 217 -0.42 11.17 -7.45
CA ASN A 217 0.46 12.15 -8.09
C ASN A 217 -0.11 13.59 -8.06
N ASP A 218 -1.21 13.81 -7.35
CA ASP A 218 -1.81 15.12 -7.19
C ASP A 218 -1.26 15.82 -5.94
N PRO A 219 -0.44 16.89 -6.09
CA PRO A 219 0.14 17.62 -4.96
C PRO A 219 -0.91 18.38 -4.13
N GLU A 220 -2.11 18.64 -4.68
CA GLU A 220 -3.21 19.24 -3.92
C GLU A 220 -3.87 18.21 -2.98
N THR A 221 -3.74 16.93 -3.29
CA THR A 221 -4.29 15.82 -2.47
C THR A 221 -3.23 15.23 -1.52
N VAL A 222 -1.97 15.15 -1.96
CA VAL A 222 -0.91 14.37 -1.28
C VAL A 222 0.20 15.28 -0.78
N LEU A 223 0.32 15.40 0.54
CA LEU A 223 1.41 16.11 1.21
C LEU A 223 2.53 15.11 1.56
N GLU A 224 3.50 14.96 0.67
CA GLU A 224 4.53 13.94 0.78
C GLU A 224 5.94 14.52 0.71
N LYS A 225 6.85 14.03 1.56
CA LYS A 225 8.25 14.45 1.59
C LYS A 225 9.09 13.76 0.52
N ARG A 226 8.86 12.47 0.28
CA ARG A 226 9.53 11.61 -0.70
C ARG A 226 8.84 10.27 -0.83
N ARG A 227 9.09 9.59 -1.93
CA ARG A 227 8.58 8.25 -2.20
C ARG A 227 9.61 7.32 -2.84
N THR A 228 9.46 6.03 -2.59
CA THR A 228 10.24 4.99 -3.25
C THR A 228 9.32 3.98 -3.90
N TYR A 229 9.59 3.66 -5.16
CA TYR A 229 8.92 2.57 -5.88
C TYR A 229 9.80 1.33 -5.83
N ILE A 230 9.27 0.22 -5.32
CA ILE A 230 9.89 -1.11 -5.32
C ILE A 230 9.09 -1.98 -6.28
N TYR A 231 9.73 -2.54 -7.31
CA TYR A 231 9.03 -3.31 -8.34
C TYR A 231 9.94 -4.37 -8.97
N GLY A 232 9.32 -5.41 -9.55
CA GLY A 232 10.01 -6.51 -10.21
C GLY A 232 9.86 -6.48 -11.73
N ASP A 233 10.85 -7.04 -12.43
CA ASP A 233 10.80 -7.17 -13.89
C ASP A 233 10.01 -8.39 -14.37
N THR A 234 9.70 -9.33 -13.49
CA THR A 234 8.91 -10.53 -13.79
C THR A 234 7.50 -10.49 -13.22
N ASP A 235 7.08 -9.32 -12.67
CA ASP A 235 5.73 -9.11 -12.17
C ASP A 235 4.70 -9.16 -13.32
N LYS A 236 3.77 -10.13 -13.23
CA LYS A 236 2.72 -10.33 -14.24
C LYS A 236 1.44 -9.56 -13.94
N LEU A 237 1.29 -9.02 -12.74
CA LEU A 237 0.10 -8.27 -12.31
C LEU A 237 0.31 -6.76 -12.43
N VAL A 238 1.48 -6.28 -12.03
CA VAL A 238 1.88 -4.87 -12.12
C VAL A 238 3.20 -4.77 -12.88
N GLY A 239 3.15 -4.31 -14.11
CA GLY A 239 4.34 -4.25 -14.96
C GLY A 239 5.27 -3.12 -14.60
N ALA A 240 6.58 -3.39 -14.66
CA ALA A 240 7.60 -2.40 -14.42
C ALA A 240 7.41 -1.12 -15.25
N ILE A 241 6.95 -1.25 -16.50
CA ILE A 241 6.70 -0.11 -17.39
C ILE A 241 5.62 0.84 -16.86
N ASP A 242 4.57 0.30 -16.22
CA ASP A 242 3.49 1.13 -15.66
C ASP A 242 3.96 1.85 -14.39
N VAL A 243 4.76 1.17 -13.54
CA VAL A 243 5.37 1.76 -12.34
C VAL A 243 6.34 2.88 -12.72
N GLU A 244 7.20 2.65 -13.73
CA GLU A 244 8.15 3.66 -14.23
C GLU A 244 7.41 4.88 -14.79
N ALA A 245 6.35 4.67 -15.58
CA ALA A 245 5.54 5.76 -16.13
C ALA A 245 4.86 6.59 -15.02
N HIS A 246 4.34 5.92 -13.98
CA HIS A 246 3.74 6.61 -12.84
C HIS A 246 4.80 7.39 -12.03
N ALA A 247 5.99 6.80 -11.82
CA ALA A 247 7.10 7.46 -11.15
C ALA A 247 7.60 8.69 -11.92
N GLU A 248 7.65 8.62 -13.26
CA GLU A 248 7.99 9.76 -14.11
C GLU A 248 6.94 10.89 -14.03
N LYS A 249 5.65 10.54 -14.01
CA LYS A 249 4.57 11.51 -13.78
C LYS A 249 4.70 12.18 -12.40
N ALA A 250 5.07 11.42 -11.36
CA ALA A 250 5.29 11.94 -10.03
C ALA A 250 6.43 12.98 -9.99
N GLU A 251 7.57 12.69 -10.64
CA GLU A 251 8.68 13.63 -10.75
C GLU A 251 8.27 14.94 -11.47
N LYS A 252 7.51 14.81 -12.55
CA LYS A 252 6.97 15.98 -13.28
C LYS A 252 6.00 16.80 -12.43
N ALA A 253 5.30 16.17 -11.49
CA ALA A 253 4.42 16.83 -10.51
C ALA A 253 5.18 17.41 -9.29
N GLY A 254 6.51 17.26 -9.24
CA GLY A 254 7.37 17.83 -8.20
C GLY A 254 7.67 16.92 -7.01
N PHE A 255 7.25 15.65 -7.05
CA PHE A 255 7.56 14.70 -5.99
C PHE A 255 9.03 14.23 -6.04
N THR A 256 9.64 14.02 -4.88
CA THR A 256 10.97 13.42 -4.76
C THR A 256 10.86 11.91 -4.88
N VAL A 257 11.31 11.36 -5.98
CA VAL A 257 11.10 9.96 -6.37
C VAL A 257 12.39 9.16 -6.35
N ARG A 258 12.30 7.91 -5.91
CA ARG A 258 13.34 6.89 -6.01
C ARG A 258 12.75 5.61 -6.60
N ARG A 259 13.53 4.90 -7.41
CA ARG A 259 13.15 3.64 -8.06
C ARG A 259 14.09 2.53 -7.64
N GLU A 260 13.53 1.39 -7.21
CA GLU A 260 14.25 0.21 -6.76
C GLU A 260 13.74 -1.04 -7.49
N ARG A 261 14.42 -1.40 -8.56
CA ARG A 261 14.07 -2.57 -9.36
C ARG A 261 14.70 -3.85 -8.82
N PHE A 262 13.88 -4.86 -8.62
CA PHE A 262 14.28 -6.21 -8.23
C PHE A 262 14.26 -7.15 -9.43
N ARG A 263 15.43 -7.64 -9.85
CA ARG A 263 15.53 -8.57 -10.98
C ARG A 263 15.00 -9.96 -10.62
N GLY A 264 14.15 -10.53 -11.47
CA GLY A 264 13.56 -11.86 -11.28
C GLY A 264 12.67 -11.94 -10.04
N SER A 265 12.04 -10.85 -9.63
CA SER A 265 11.08 -10.83 -8.53
C SER A 265 9.67 -10.68 -9.06
N GLU A 266 8.79 -11.55 -8.57
CA GLU A 266 7.37 -11.53 -8.87
C GLU A 266 6.61 -10.52 -8.00
N HIS A 267 5.30 -10.39 -8.26
CA HIS A 267 4.37 -9.49 -7.58
C HIS A 267 4.44 -9.62 -6.05
N VAL A 268 4.68 -8.50 -5.34
CA VAL A 268 4.77 -8.42 -3.86
C VAL A 268 5.69 -9.51 -3.27
N SER A 269 6.76 -9.85 -4.00
CA SER A 269 7.69 -10.91 -3.59
C SER A 269 9.12 -10.40 -3.35
N HIS A 270 9.31 -9.09 -3.32
CA HIS A 270 10.62 -8.46 -3.27
C HIS A 270 11.34 -8.74 -1.94
N ALA A 271 10.62 -8.67 -0.82
CA ALA A 271 11.15 -9.02 0.50
C ALA A 271 11.54 -10.51 0.59
N ARG A 272 10.81 -11.40 -0.10
CA ARG A 272 11.17 -12.83 -0.18
C ARG A 272 12.40 -13.06 -1.05
N LYS A 273 12.58 -12.23 -2.10
CA LYS A 273 13.70 -12.34 -3.04
C LYS A 273 15.03 -11.94 -2.40
N ASP A 274 15.02 -10.80 -1.69
CA ASP A 274 16.18 -10.27 -0.97
C ASP A 274 15.70 -9.44 0.21
N GLU A 275 15.58 -10.10 1.37
CA GLU A 275 15.01 -9.51 2.57
C GLU A 275 15.86 -8.34 3.09
N MET A 276 17.19 -8.52 3.09
CA MET A 276 18.10 -7.51 3.63
C MET A 276 18.04 -6.23 2.80
N ARG A 277 18.22 -6.34 1.48
CA ARG A 277 18.09 -5.22 0.55
C ARG A 277 16.74 -4.54 0.66
N TYR A 278 15.65 -5.32 0.73
CA TYR A 278 14.30 -4.79 0.83
C TYR A 278 14.13 -3.87 2.05
N TRP A 279 14.50 -4.35 3.22
CA TRP A 279 14.34 -3.58 4.44
C TRP A 279 15.35 -2.44 4.58
N ASP A 280 16.52 -2.55 3.95
CA ASP A 280 17.46 -1.43 3.83
C ASP A 280 16.88 -0.31 2.96
N ILE A 281 16.16 -0.66 1.87
CA ILE A 281 15.42 0.32 1.06
C ILE A 281 14.32 0.98 1.89
N VAL A 282 13.51 0.21 2.62
CA VAL A 282 12.42 0.73 3.47
C VAL A 282 12.96 1.72 4.50
N ARG A 283 13.99 1.33 5.28
CA ARG A 283 14.61 2.20 6.29
C ARG A 283 15.28 3.41 5.65
N GLY A 284 16.02 3.20 4.57
CA GLY A 284 16.68 4.29 3.89
C GLY A 284 15.72 5.28 3.25
N THR A 285 14.54 4.83 2.82
CA THR A 285 13.47 5.74 2.38
C THR A 285 13.00 6.61 3.54
N TRP A 286 12.80 6.03 4.72
CA TRP A 286 12.45 6.78 5.93
C TRP A 286 13.54 7.77 6.31
N ASP A 287 14.79 7.33 6.39
CA ASP A 287 15.94 8.15 6.80
C ASP A 287 16.34 9.21 5.76
N GLY A 288 15.85 9.13 4.53
CA GLY A 288 16.27 9.99 3.42
C GLY A 288 17.68 9.69 2.91
N LYS A 289 18.20 8.50 3.20
CA LYS A 289 19.50 8.08 2.68
C LYS A 289 19.38 7.75 1.19
N SER A 290 20.27 8.37 0.37
CA SER A 290 20.46 7.90 -1.01
C SER A 290 21.23 6.58 -0.94
N PHE A 291 20.67 5.52 -1.50
CA PHE A 291 21.40 4.29 -1.71
C PHE A 291 22.30 4.50 -2.94
N GLY A 292 23.56 4.10 -2.80
CA GLY A 292 24.52 4.23 -3.87
C GLY A 292 24.01 3.71 -5.22
N LYS A 293 24.44 4.38 -6.28
CA LYS A 293 24.19 4.02 -7.68
C LYS A 293 24.68 2.62 -7.99
#